data_4a4062867d61816dacd635a532198b03
#
_entry.id   4a4062867d61816dacd635a532198b03
#
_cell.length_a   1.000
_cell.length_b   1.000
_cell.length_c   1.000
_cell.angle_alpha   90.00
_cell.angle_beta   90.00
_cell.angle_gamma   90.00
#
_symmetry.space_group_name_H-M   'P 1'
#
loop_
_entity.id
_entity.type
_entity.pdbx_description
1 polymer ?
#
loop_
_entity_poly.entity_id
_entity_poly.type
_entity_poly.pdbx_seq_one_letter_code
_entity_poly.pdbx_strand_id
1 'polypeptide(L)'
;MRYLFVYALLAACAVTLLSSCEHDEPVNPIKPLEDRTVLLVTPSGEIYDQNGDLVQQLPNCTFAAEIISDGDDYFVSGVQSKGRVGYWKNGKWNTLHVDFIDDVDHWTYGIGKWDYYIYLLDIPNVLKNSGIFRLEDFHDFVPAQHALAVSEGKCYVIGYGFSDIDPDGHYKPVLYTNYKKEFLPMPEGATEGECHALYAYDRDHTIIGGIIDDMPAVWVEKQYEIYPVTYPRETLGNLNFIGRVESVTKCNDHIYAAGFEFNYDNKMIATLWIDGVPSHYLSGWECSNSQALEILAYGDDVYMITTEYYGATDESRAHLWLNGKLIKTYNNIQVSGFTVL
;
A
#
# COMPACT_ATOMS: atom_id res chain seq x y z
N MET A 1 -35.81 53.42 0.57
CA MET A 1 -34.94 53.01 1.69
C MET A 1 -35.17 51.58 2.21
N ARG A 2 -36.35 50.96 2.04
CA ARG A 2 -36.60 49.57 2.51
C ARG A 2 -35.97 48.49 1.66
N TYR A 3 -35.69 48.70 0.38
CA TYR A 3 -35.12 47.70 -0.52
C TYR A 3 -33.60 47.58 -0.44
N LEU A 4 -32.90 48.63 0.02
CA LEU A 4 -31.43 48.56 0.19
C LEU A 4 -31.02 47.66 1.36
N PHE A 5 -31.84 47.53 2.41
CA PHE A 5 -31.55 46.69 3.57
C PHE A 5 -31.72 45.20 3.28
N VAL A 6 -32.65 44.83 2.37
CA VAL A 6 -32.86 43.41 1.99
C VAL A 6 -31.72 42.90 1.13
N TYR A 7 -31.16 43.72 0.24
CA TYR A 7 -29.99 43.30 -0.57
C TYR A 7 -28.71 43.23 0.25
N ALA A 8 -28.53 44.07 1.26
CA ALA A 8 -27.40 44.01 2.17
C ALA A 8 -27.45 42.74 3.05
N LEU A 9 -28.64 42.32 3.49
CA LEU A 9 -28.83 41.11 4.29
C LEU A 9 -28.61 39.83 3.44
N LEU A 10 -29.09 39.80 2.18
CA LEU A 10 -28.90 38.71 1.25
C LEU A 10 -27.43 38.57 0.81
N ALA A 11 -26.70 39.68 0.64
CA ALA A 11 -25.27 39.67 0.35
C ALA A 11 -24.44 39.18 1.56
N ALA A 12 -24.82 39.55 2.79
CA ALA A 12 -24.17 39.06 4.01
C ALA A 12 -24.43 37.56 4.23
N CYS A 13 -25.64 37.05 3.95
CA CYS A 13 -25.95 35.62 4.01
C CYS A 13 -25.25 34.82 2.90
N ALA A 14 -25.05 35.40 1.71
CA ALA A 14 -24.34 34.71 0.62
C ALA A 14 -22.83 34.61 0.89
N VAL A 15 -22.23 35.58 1.59
CA VAL A 15 -20.80 35.52 1.99
C VAL A 15 -20.55 34.53 3.14
N THR A 16 -21.56 34.34 4.03
CA THR A 16 -21.43 33.34 5.11
C THR A 16 -21.75 31.92 4.69
N LEU A 17 -22.37 31.70 3.52
CA LEU A 17 -22.59 30.35 2.96
C LEU A 17 -21.46 29.86 2.03
N LEU A 18 -20.49 30.74 1.72
CA LEU A 18 -19.31 30.39 0.94
C LEU A 18 -18.06 30.07 1.79
N SER A 19 -18.15 30.21 3.12
CA SER A 19 -17.20 29.56 4.02
C SER A 19 -17.70 28.14 4.37
N SER A 20 -17.96 27.32 3.38
CA SER A 20 -17.83 25.88 3.60
C SER A 20 -16.40 25.67 4.05
N CYS A 21 -16.21 25.19 5.26
CA CYS A 21 -14.92 24.69 5.72
C CYS A 21 -14.43 23.67 4.69
N GLU A 22 -13.63 24.13 3.73
CA GLU A 22 -12.55 23.32 3.25
C GLU A 22 -11.72 23.06 4.50
N HIS A 23 -11.87 21.89 5.09
CA HIS A 23 -10.87 21.34 5.96
C HIS A 23 -9.69 21.05 5.03
N ASP A 24 -8.93 22.09 4.72
CA ASP A 24 -7.56 21.89 4.31
C ASP A 24 -6.90 21.20 5.50
N GLU A 25 -6.71 19.88 5.41
CA GLU A 25 -5.78 19.21 6.31
C GLU A 25 -4.51 20.05 6.28
N PRO A 26 -3.91 20.37 7.43
CA PRO A 26 -2.63 21.06 7.43
C PRO A 26 -1.68 20.15 6.67
N VAL A 27 -1.37 20.50 5.42
CA VAL A 27 -0.36 19.82 4.63
C VAL A 27 0.91 19.95 5.45
N ASN A 28 1.34 18.84 6.05
CA ASN A 28 2.60 18.81 6.78
C ASN A 28 3.67 19.32 5.82
N PRO A 29 4.46 20.35 6.19
CA PRO A 29 5.46 20.88 5.29
C PRO A 29 6.44 19.77 4.90
N ILE A 30 6.64 19.60 3.59
CA ILE A 30 7.63 18.66 3.06
C ILE A 30 8.99 19.05 3.61
N LYS A 31 9.62 18.13 4.37
CA LYS A 31 10.96 18.38 4.93
C LYS A 31 12.01 18.40 3.82
N PRO A 32 13.05 19.26 3.94
CA PRO A 32 14.25 19.15 3.12
C PRO A 32 14.85 17.75 3.18
N LEU A 33 15.54 17.31 2.13
CA LEU A 33 16.07 15.95 2.03
C LEU A 33 16.99 15.56 3.22
N GLU A 34 17.79 16.51 3.68
CA GLU A 34 18.72 16.37 4.82
C GLU A 34 18.02 16.17 6.17
N ASP A 35 16.76 16.61 6.29
CA ASP A 35 15.98 16.54 7.53
C ASP A 35 15.03 15.32 7.55
N ARG A 36 15.00 14.54 6.46
CA ARG A 36 14.14 13.35 6.36
C ARG A 36 14.75 12.14 7.01
N THR A 37 13.92 11.37 7.67
CA THR A 37 14.30 10.08 8.24
C THR A 37 13.48 8.98 7.57
N VAL A 38 14.15 8.00 6.96
CA VAL A 38 13.50 6.80 6.45
C VAL A 38 13.52 5.75 7.55
N LEU A 39 12.36 5.20 7.88
CA LEU A 39 12.20 4.11 8.83
C LEU A 39 11.75 2.85 8.10
N LEU A 40 12.41 1.73 8.39
CA LEU A 40 12.06 0.40 7.89
C LEU A 40 11.59 -0.45 9.07
N VAL A 41 10.51 -1.19 8.91
CA VAL A 41 10.04 -2.16 9.91
C VAL A 41 10.22 -3.59 9.40
N THR A 42 10.65 -4.47 10.31
CA THR A 42 10.72 -5.92 10.05
C THR A 42 9.47 -6.64 10.57
N PRO A 43 9.14 -7.84 10.08
CA PRO A 43 8.04 -8.64 10.62
C PRO A 43 8.18 -8.92 12.12
N SER A 44 9.40 -8.99 12.66
CA SER A 44 9.69 -9.15 14.10
C SER A 44 9.56 -7.88 14.93
N GLY A 45 9.26 -6.73 14.27
CA GLY A 45 9.03 -5.44 14.93
C GLY A 45 10.29 -4.68 15.28
N GLU A 46 11.41 -4.94 14.62
CA GLU A 46 12.60 -4.10 14.67
C GLU A 46 12.42 -2.93 13.70
N ILE A 47 12.77 -1.73 14.13
CA ILE A 47 12.73 -0.52 13.31
C ILE A 47 14.15 -0.04 13.10
N TYR A 48 14.54 0.06 11.85
CA TYR A 48 15.86 0.57 11.42
C TYR A 48 15.72 1.91 10.71
N ASP A 49 16.74 2.75 10.83
CA ASP A 49 16.83 3.99 10.05
C ASP A 49 17.50 3.76 8.68
N GLN A 50 17.60 4.83 7.88
CA GLN A 50 18.29 4.82 6.58
C GLN A 50 19.77 4.46 6.66
N ASN A 51 20.41 4.54 7.83
CA ASN A 51 21.81 4.17 8.02
C ASN A 51 21.96 2.68 8.36
N GLY A 52 20.85 2.00 8.69
CA GLY A 52 20.81 0.62 9.14
C GLY A 52 21.04 0.49 10.66
N ASP A 53 20.88 1.57 11.40
CA ASP A 53 20.93 1.56 12.85
C ASP A 53 19.57 1.16 13.43
N LEU A 54 19.57 0.25 14.40
CA LEU A 54 18.36 -0.14 15.12
C LEU A 54 17.88 1.03 15.98
N VAL A 55 16.77 1.65 15.53
CA VAL A 55 16.16 2.78 16.25
C VAL A 55 15.31 2.27 17.41
N GLN A 56 14.55 1.19 17.19
CA GLN A 56 13.61 0.67 18.17
C GLN A 56 13.27 -0.80 17.94
N GLN A 57 13.04 -1.52 19.07
CA GLN A 57 12.35 -2.80 19.08
C GLN A 57 10.92 -2.59 19.59
N LEU A 58 9.91 -2.98 18.81
CA LEU A 58 8.51 -2.87 19.23
C LEU A 58 8.20 -3.83 20.38
N PRO A 59 7.64 -3.35 21.50
CA PRO A 59 7.44 -4.19 22.69
C PRO A 59 6.38 -5.26 22.45
N ASN A 60 6.72 -6.53 22.80
CA ASN A 60 5.85 -7.70 22.68
C ASN A 60 5.29 -7.94 21.26
N CYS A 61 5.96 -7.44 20.23
CA CYS A 61 5.59 -7.66 18.84
C CYS A 61 5.67 -9.15 18.50
N THR A 62 4.62 -9.71 17.93
CA THR A 62 4.60 -11.04 17.33
C THR A 62 4.69 -10.93 15.81
N PHE A 63 4.07 -9.90 15.25
CA PHE A 63 4.12 -9.60 13.82
C PHE A 63 3.86 -8.11 13.60
N ALA A 64 4.70 -7.45 12.81
CA ALA A 64 4.50 -6.10 12.31
C ALA A 64 4.24 -6.16 10.79
N ALA A 65 3.12 -5.58 10.36
CA ALA A 65 2.64 -5.70 8.98
C ALA A 65 3.06 -4.53 8.11
N GLU A 66 2.84 -3.31 8.57
CA GLU A 66 3.00 -2.09 7.78
C GLU A 66 3.37 -0.91 8.67
N ILE A 67 4.08 0.05 8.13
CA ILE A 67 4.43 1.31 8.79
C ILE A 67 4.00 2.49 7.93
N ILE A 68 3.33 3.46 8.54
CA ILE A 68 2.97 4.74 7.90
C ILE A 68 3.45 5.91 8.76
N SER A 69 3.56 7.09 8.17
CA SER A 69 3.91 8.34 8.86
C SER A 69 2.80 9.37 8.79
N ASP A 70 2.82 10.29 9.75
CA ASP A 70 2.01 11.50 9.77
C ASP A 70 2.79 12.59 10.53
N GLY A 71 3.37 13.51 9.78
CA GLY A 71 4.34 14.47 10.31
C GLY A 71 5.57 13.78 10.90
N ASP A 72 5.84 14.05 12.17
CA ASP A 72 6.95 13.43 12.92
C ASP A 72 6.57 12.11 13.60
N ASP A 73 5.31 11.71 13.53
CA ASP A 73 4.83 10.47 14.12
C ASP A 73 4.86 9.32 13.11
N TYR A 74 5.22 8.12 13.57
CA TYR A 74 5.02 6.88 12.81
C TYR A 74 4.07 5.94 13.54
N PHE A 75 3.39 5.12 12.72
CA PHE A 75 2.41 4.14 13.16
C PHE A 75 2.72 2.80 12.51
N VAL A 76 2.83 1.75 13.30
CA VAL A 76 3.06 0.38 12.82
C VAL A 76 1.87 -0.47 13.17
N SER A 77 1.21 -1.06 12.17
CA SER A 77 0.17 -2.06 12.41
C SER A 77 0.77 -3.42 12.74
N GLY A 78 0.07 -4.21 13.53
CA GLY A 78 0.55 -5.56 13.80
C GLY A 78 -0.19 -6.29 14.91
N VAL A 79 0.41 -7.39 15.31
CA VAL A 79 -0.09 -8.30 16.32
C VAL A 79 0.89 -8.34 17.50
N GLN A 80 0.37 -8.11 18.68
CA GLN A 80 1.11 -8.26 19.92
C GLN A 80 0.90 -9.66 20.51
N SER A 81 1.74 -10.05 21.48
CA SER A 81 1.60 -11.31 22.21
C SER A 81 0.16 -11.54 22.68
N LYS A 82 -0.34 -12.76 22.58
CA LYS A 82 -1.73 -13.22 22.82
C LYS A 82 -2.73 -12.83 21.71
N GLY A 83 -2.26 -12.65 20.47
CA GLY A 83 -3.13 -12.39 19.31
C GLY A 83 -3.83 -11.02 19.33
N ARG A 84 -3.33 -10.05 20.07
CA ARG A 84 -3.94 -8.71 20.13
C ARG A 84 -3.57 -7.92 18.90
N VAL A 85 -4.56 -7.56 18.10
CA VAL A 85 -4.45 -6.67 16.95
C VAL A 85 -4.47 -5.21 17.39
N GLY A 86 -3.62 -4.39 16.80
CA GLY A 86 -3.54 -2.98 17.09
C GLY A 86 -2.40 -2.29 16.34
N TYR A 87 -1.90 -1.24 16.91
CA TYR A 87 -0.77 -0.50 16.33
C TYR A 87 0.16 0.06 17.40
N TRP A 88 1.39 0.31 17.01
CA TRP A 88 2.34 1.11 17.80
C TRP A 88 2.42 2.50 17.21
N LYS A 89 2.19 3.52 18.03
CA LYS A 89 2.51 4.92 17.71
C LYS A 89 3.83 5.27 18.38
N ASN A 90 4.86 5.60 17.60
CA ASN A 90 6.22 5.90 18.11
C ASN A 90 6.70 4.83 19.12
N GLY A 91 6.46 3.56 18.78
CA GLY A 91 6.80 2.41 19.62
C GLY A 91 5.90 2.15 20.82
N LYS A 92 4.89 2.97 21.08
CA LYS A 92 3.92 2.77 22.15
C LYS A 92 2.68 2.05 21.61
N TRP A 93 2.36 0.89 22.21
CA TRP A 93 1.19 0.09 21.84
C TRP A 93 -0.14 0.77 22.11
N ASN A 94 -1.05 0.69 21.15
CA ASN A 94 -2.43 1.13 21.22
C ASN A 94 -3.33 0.00 20.70
N THR A 95 -4.30 -0.43 21.48
CA THR A 95 -5.36 -1.33 21.04
C THR A 95 -6.52 -0.50 20.49
N LEU A 96 -7.01 -0.85 19.31
CA LEU A 96 -8.34 -0.46 18.92
C LEU A 96 -9.28 -1.41 19.69
N HIS A 97 -10.07 -0.87 20.62
CA HIS A 97 -10.93 -1.62 21.53
C HIS A 97 -11.81 -2.61 20.76
N VAL A 98 -11.40 -3.87 20.77
CA VAL A 98 -12.23 -4.99 20.33
C VAL A 98 -11.97 -6.09 21.32
N ASP A 99 -12.98 -6.40 22.14
CA ASP A 99 -13.02 -7.64 22.87
C ASP A 99 -13.34 -8.75 21.84
N PHE A 100 -12.32 -9.24 21.16
CA PHE A 100 -12.46 -10.44 20.34
C PHE A 100 -12.68 -11.62 21.32
N ILE A 101 -13.87 -12.20 21.24
CA ILE A 101 -14.30 -13.31 22.09
C ILE A 101 -13.86 -14.66 21.51
N ASP A 102 -13.34 -14.66 20.27
CA ASP A 102 -13.07 -15.89 19.53
C ASP A 102 -11.58 -16.25 19.52
N ASP A 103 -11.28 -17.53 19.70
CA ASP A 103 -9.95 -18.17 19.60
C ASP A 103 -9.43 -18.22 18.14
N VAL A 104 -9.66 -17.17 17.36
CA VAL A 104 -9.23 -17.08 15.95
C VAL A 104 -7.92 -16.29 15.89
N ASP A 105 -6.98 -16.78 15.11
CA ASP A 105 -5.77 -16.05 14.80
C ASP A 105 -6.12 -14.78 14.00
N HIS A 106 -5.90 -13.61 14.60
CA HIS A 106 -6.14 -12.32 13.98
C HIS A 106 -4.85 -11.81 13.32
N TRP A 107 -5.00 -11.25 12.12
CA TRP A 107 -3.91 -10.67 11.34
C TRP A 107 -4.30 -9.28 10.85
N THR A 108 -3.35 -8.36 10.86
CA THR A 108 -3.55 -7.06 10.20
C THR A 108 -3.01 -7.12 8.78
N TYR A 109 -3.77 -6.59 7.84
CA TYR A 109 -3.45 -6.53 6.42
C TYR A 109 -3.18 -5.11 5.92
N GLY A 110 -3.27 -4.11 6.81
CA GLY A 110 -3.00 -2.74 6.45
C GLY A 110 -3.37 -1.75 7.56
N ILE A 111 -2.77 -0.57 7.49
CA ILE A 111 -3.04 0.57 8.35
C ILE A 111 -3.28 1.81 7.50
N GLY A 112 -4.29 2.61 7.86
CA GLY A 112 -4.55 3.90 7.26
C GLY A 112 -4.82 4.95 8.33
N LYS A 113 -4.53 6.21 8.03
CA LYS A 113 -4.80 7.33 8.92
C LYS A 113 -5.46 8.47 8.15
N TRP A 114 -6.46 9.09 8.77
CA TRP A 114 -7.03 10.34 8.32
C TRP A 114 -7.46 11.16 9.51
N ASP A 115 -7.00 12.39 9.63
CA ASP A 115 -7.19 13.27 10.78
C ASP A 115 -6.73 12.56 12.07
N TYR A 116 -7.55 12.47 13.10
CA TYR A 116 -7.27 11.72 14.35
C TYR A 116 -7.70 10.26 14.31
N TYR A 117 -8.25 9.78 13.18
CA TYR A 117 -8.70 8.40 13.05
C TYR A 117 -7.60 7.49 12.52
N ILE A 118 -7.41 6.36 13.19
CA ILE A 118 -6.60 5.22 12.73
C ILE A 118 -7.55 4.11 12.29
N TYR A 119 -7.24 3.52 11.14
CA TYR A 119 -7.95 2.40 10.55
C TYR A 119 -7.00 1.22 10.46
N LEU A 120 -7.46 0.03 10.86
CA LEU A 120 -6.75 -1.23 10.69
C LEU A 120 -7.65 -2.23 9.97
N LEU A 121 -7.08 -2.97 9.06
CA LEU A 121 -7.79 -4.06 8.38
C LEU A 121 -7.52 -5.38 9.12
N ASP A 122 -8.57 -5.96 9.70
CA ASP A 122 -8.61 -7.27 10.35
C ASP A 122 -9.85 -8.01 9.82
N ILE A 123 -9.67 -8.81 8.78
CA ILE A 123 -10.78 -9.42 8.03
C ILE A 123 -11.68 -10.24 8.93
N PRO A 124 -13.01 -10.05 8.86
CA PRO A 124 -13.77 -9.25 7.86
C PRO A 124 -14.02 -7.79 8.25
N ASN A 125 -13.29 -7.25 9.19
CA ASN A 125 -13.57 -5.97 9.80
C ASN A 125 -12.52 -4.91 9.42
N VAL A 126 -12.97 -3.68 9.28
CA VAL A 126 -12.13 -2.49 9.37
C VAL A 126 -12.32 -1.90 10.75
N LEU A 127 -11.27 -1.93 11.55
CA LEU A 127 -11.26 -1.38 12.90
C LEU A 127 -10.91 0.10 12.80
N LYS A 128 -11.68 0.94 13.45
CA LYS A 128 -11.44 2.37 13.57
C LYS A 128 -11.52 2.73 15.04
N ASN A 129 -10.73 3.69 15.52
CA ASN A 129 -10.82 4.13 16.93
C ASN A 129 -12.21 4.63 17.36
N SER A 130 -13.16 4.80 16.45
CA SER A 130 -14.57 5.11 16.74
C SER A 130 -15.54 3.94 16.59
N GLY A 131 -15.09 2.75 16.18
CA GLY A 131 -15.95 1.56 16.01
C GLY A 131 -15.40 0.50 15.06
N ILE A 132 -16.20 -0.52 14.85
CA ILE A 132 -15.92 -1.64 13.94
C ILE A 132 -16.87 -1.53 12.75
N PHE A 133 -16.33 -1.66 11.56
CA PHE A 133 -17.07 -1.65 10.30
C PHE A 133 -16.79 -2.96 9.57
N ARG A 134 -17.85 -3.69 9.24
CA ARG A 134 -17.73 -4.96 8.54
C ARG A 134 -17.79 -4.75 7.04
N LEU A 135 -16.91 -5.43 6.30
CA LEU A 135 -16.97 -5.49 4.84
C LEU A 135 -18.20 -6.26 4.39
N GLU A 136 -18.92 -5.74 3.39
CA GLU A 136 -20.06 -6.44 2.79
C GLU A 136 -19.55 -7.62 1.94
N ASP A 137 -20.27 -8.73 1.93
CA ASP A 137 -20.01 -9.93 1.08
C ASP A 137 -18.52 -10.36 1.07
N PHE A 138 -17.92 -10.43 2.27
CA PHE A 138 -16.50 -10.74 2.42
C PHE A 138 -16.16 -12.23 2.29
N HIS A 139 -17.16 -13.10 2.23
CA HIS A 139 -16.95 -14.53 2.02
C HIS A 139 -16.11 -14.73 0.78
N ASP A 140 -15.22 -15.52 0.61
CA ASP A 140 -14.35 -15.71 -0.56
C ASP A 140 -13.45 -14.51 -0.94
N PHE A 141 -13.29 -13.55 -0.03
CA PHE A 141 -12.37 -12.43 -0.20
C PHE A 141 -11.03 -12.71 0.47
N VAL A 142 -9.94 -12.55 -0.29
CA VAL A 142 -8.57 -12.63 0.19
C VAL A 142 -7.96 -11.22 0.09
N PRO A 143 -7.59 -10.61 1.22
CA PRO A 143 -6.96 -9.29 1.20
C PRO A 143 -5.53 -9.36 0.68
N ALA A 144 -5.09 -8.30 0.01
CA ALA A 144 -3.69 -8.10 -0.31
C ALA A 144 -2.86 -7.78 0.94
N GLN A 145 -1.55 -7.88 0.84
CA GLN A 145 -0.65 -7.22 1.78
C GLN A 145 -0.74 -5.70 1.52
N HIS A 146 -0.73 -4.85 2.57
CA HIS A 146 -0.98 -3.40 2.43
C HIS A 146 -2.33 -3.07 1.76
N ALA A 147 -3.36 -3.84 2.12
CA ALA A 147 -4.65 -3.80 1.45
C ALA A 147 -5.52 -2.57 1.77
N LEU A 148 -5.11 -1.70 2.68
CA LEU A 148 -5.93 -0.61 3.22
C LEU A 148 -5.34 0.76 2.87
N ALA A 149 -6.15 1.63 2.30
CA ALA A 149 -5.84 3.05 2.20
C ALA A 149 -7.02 3.90 2.67
N VAL A 150 -6.71 5.09 3.18
CA VAL A 150 -7.73 6.07 3.61
C VAL A 150 -7.35 7.43 3.07
N SER A 151 -8.28 8.08 2.39
CA SER A 151 -8.12 9.45 1.92
C SER A 151 -9.39 10.23 2.18
N GLU A 152 -9.27 11.41 2.77
CA GLU A 152 -10.38 12.33 3.13
C GLU A 152 -11.58 11.60 3.80
N GLY A 153 -11.26 10.68 4.72
CA GLY A 153 -12.23 9.89 5.48
C GLY A 153 -12.90 8.75 4.70
N LYS A 154 -12.57 8.57 3.43
CA LYS A 154 -13.03 7.45 2.61
C LYS A 154 -12.05 6.29 2.73
N CYS A 155 -12.58 5.11 3.03
CA CYS A 155 -11.81 3.89 3.24
C CYS A 155 -11.86 3.02 1.99
N TYR A 156 -10.70 2.53 1.58
CA TYR A 156 -10.51 1.62 0.46
C TYR A 156 -9.82 0.35 0.96
N VAL A 157 -10.30 -0.81 0.50
CA VAL A 157 -9.68 -2.11 0.77
C VAL A 157 -9.60 -2.90 -0.51
N ILE A 158 -8.47 -3.51 -0.78
CA ILE A 158 -8.23 -4.31 -1.98
C ILE A 158 -7.88 -5.75 -1.70
N GLY A 159 -8.04 -6.58 -2.71
CA GLY A 159 -7.68 -7.97 -2.74
C GLY A 159 -8.29 -8.68 -3.95
N TYR A 160 -8.60 -9.94 -3.78
CA TYR A 160 -9.25 -10.73 -4.82
C TYR A 160 -10.30 -11.66 -4.21
N GLY A 161 -11.17 -12.16 -5.04
CA GLY A 161 -12.24 -13.03 -4.58
C GLY A 161 -12.97 -13.69 -5.74
N PHE A 162 -13.82 -14.66 -5.41
CA PHE A 162 -14.65 -15.32 -6.41
C PHE A 162 -15.88 -14.46 -6.73
N SER A 163 -16.30 -14.54 -7.98
CA SER A 163 -17.60 -14.01 -8.43
C SER A 163 -18.61 -15.13 -8.50
N ASP A 164 -19.78 -14.95 -7.92
CA ASP A 164 -20.89 -15.90 -8.03
C ASP A 164 -21.33 -16.15 -9.48
N ILE A 165 -20.93 -15.27 -10.41
CA ILE A 165 -21.27 -15.35 -11.83
C ILE A 165 -20.24 -16.17 -12.61
N ASP A 166 -19.04 -16.43 -12.04
CA ASP A 166 -18.00 -17.21 -12.69
C ASP A 166 -18.05 -18.67 -12.24
N PRO A 167 -18.64 -19.57 -13.06
CA PRO A 167 -18.77 -20.98 -12.71
C PRO A 167 -17.42 -21.73 -12.68
N ASP A 168 -16.38 -21.16 -13.27
CA ASP A 168 -15.06 -21.78 -13.36
C ASP A 168 -14.20 -21.49 -12.12
N GLY A 169 -14.66 -20.61 -11.23
CA GLY A 169 -14.04 -20.34 -9.94
C GLY A 169 -12.72 -19.56 -10.02
N HIS A 170 -12.57 -18.71 -11.03
CA HIS A 170 -11.39 -17.85 -11.16
C HIS A 170 -11.44 -16.64 -10.23
N TYR A 171 -10.28 -16.23 -9.73
CA TYR A 171 -10.15 -15.04 -8.94
C TYR A 171 -10.39 -13.77 -9.75
N LYS A 172 -11.10 -12.83 -9.15
CA LYS A 172 -11.39 -11.51 -9.72
C LYS A 172 -10.83 -10.43 -8.81
N PRO A 173 -10.28 -9.34 -9.36
CA PRO A 173 -9.78 -8.22 -8.57
C PRO A 173 -10.94 -7.50 -7.88
N VAL A 174 -10.78 -7.24 -6.57
CA VAL A 174 -11.82 -6.66 -5.71
C VAL A 174 -11.35 -5.35 -5.11
N LEU A 175 -12.22 -4.36 -5.16
CA LEU A 175 -12.11 -3.11 -4.42
C LEU A 175 -13.32 -2.96 -3.49
N TYR A 176 -13.07 -2.68 -2.22
CA TYR A 176 -14.08 -2.14 -1.32
C TYR A 176 -13.93 -0.63 -1.22
N THR A 177 -15.02 0.07 -1.42
CA THR A 177 -15.12 1.51 -1.20
C THR A 177 -16.15 1.78 -0.10
N ASN A 178 -15.71 2.34 1.04
CA ASN A 178 -16.55 2.51 2.22
C ASN A 178 -17.32 1.22 2.57
N TYR A 179 -16.57 0.09 2.59
CA TYR A 179 -17.04 -1.25 3.00
C TYR A 179 -17.92 -1.98 1.97
N LYS A 180 -18.22 -1.36 0.81
CA LYS A 180 -19.02 -1.94 -0.27
C LYS A 180 -18.13 -2.58 -1.32
N LYS A 181 -18.39 -3.85 -1.63
CA LYS A 181 -17.65 -4.66 -2.60
C LYS A 181 -17.98 -4.28 -4.04
N GLU A 182 -16.96 -4.18 -4.87
CA GLU A 182 -17.06 -4.14 -6.32
C GLU A 182 -15.93 -4.95 -6.97
N PHE A 183 -16.21 -5.57 -8.11
CA PHE A 183 -15.17 -6.19 -8.93
C PHE A 183 -14.62 -5.16 -9.89
N LEU A 184 -13.29 -5.10 -9.98
CA LEU A 184 -12.63 -4.21 -10.94
C LEU A 184 -12.73 -4.80 -12.36
N PRO A 185 -12.78 -3.94 -13.38
CA PRO A 185 -12.85 -4.38 -14.77
C PRO A 185 -11.55 -5.08 -15.19
N MET A 186 -11.69 -6.03 -16.11
CA MET A 186 -10.61 -6.74 -16.76
C MET A 186 -10.82 -6.74 -18.29
N PRO A 187 -9.79 -7.03 -19.10
CA PRO A 187 -9.95 -7.20 -20.54
C PRO A 187 -10.99 -8.26 -20.89
N GLU A 188 -11.66 -8.10 -22.03
CA GLU A 188 -12.52 -9.14 -22.56
C GLU A 188 -11.71 -10.43 -22.83
N GLY A 189 -12.18 -11.54 -22.28
CA GLY A 189 -11.52 -12.85 -22.37
C GLY A 189 -10.48 -13.10 -21.28
N ALA A 190 -10.17 -12.15 -20.41
CA ALA A 190 -9.34 -12.39 -19.23
C ALA A 190 -10.07 -13.32 -18.24
N THR A 191 -9.33 -14.30 -17.73
CA THR A 191 -9.87 -15.32 -16.85
C THR A 191 -9.74 -14.97 -15.40
N GLU A 192 -8.60 -14.42 -14.96
CA GLU A 192 -8.33 -14.15 -13.55
C GLU A 192 -7.60 -12.82 -13.34
N GLY A 193 -7.70 -12.28 -12.11
CA GLY A 193 -7.00 -11.09 -11.71
C GLY A 193 -7.02 -10.89 -10.20
N GLU A 194 -5.96 -10.26 -9.69
CA GLU A 194 -5.74 -9.99 -8.27
C GLU A 194 -5.23 -8.56 -8.06
N CYS A 195 -5.67 -7.90 -6.99
CA CYS A 195 -5.10 -6.64 -6.53
C CYS A 195 -4.08 -6.90 -5.43
N HIS A 196 -2.93 -6.22 -5.51
CA HIS A 196 -1.83 -6.35 -4.54
C HIS A 196 -1.37 -5.02 -3.95
N ALA A 197 -1.63 -3.90 -4.63
CA ALA A 197 -1.16 -2.56 -4.26
C ALA A 197 -2.29 -1.55 -4.32
N LEU A 198 -2.31 -0.60 -3.39
CA LEU A 198 -3.33 0.45 -3.32
C LEU A 198 -2.72 1.79 -2.92
N TYR A 199 -2.99 2.81 -3.71
CA TYR A 199 -2.68 4.20 -3.39
C TYR A 199 -3.93 5.07 -3.63
N ALA A 200 -4.40 5.74 -2.59
CA ALA A 200 -5.49 6.70 -2.68
C ALA A 200 -4.89 8.11 -2.58
N TYR A 201 -4.89 8.88 -3.68
CA TYR A 201 -4.25 10.19 -3.73
C TYR A 201 -5.21 11.34 -3.44
N ASP A 202 -6.51 11.08 -3.47
CA ASP A 202 -7.55 11.95 -2.96
C ASP A 202 -8.81 11.13 -2.60
N ARG A 203 -9.89 11.83 -2.27
CA ARG A 203 -11.12 11.20 -1.80
C ARG A 203 -11.75 10.21 -2.80
N ASP A 204 -11.64 10.45 -4.09
CA ASP A 204 -12.40 9.70 -5.10
C ASP A 204 -11.50 8.95 -6.09
N HIS A 205 -10.18 9.18 -6.01
CA HIS A 205 -9.24 8.64 -6.97
C HIS A 205 -8.23 7.68 -6.34
N THR A 206 -8.07 6.52 -6.97
CA THR A 206 -7.16 5.46 -6.55
C THR A 206 -6.32 4.97 -7.71
N ILE A 207 -5.12 4.51 -7.38
CA ILE A 207 -4.28 3.69 -8.24
C ILE A 207 -4.15 2.33 -7.55
N ILE A 208 -4.43 1.27 -8.28
CA ILE A 208 -4.39 -0.10 -7.78
C ILE A 208 -3.44 -0.89 -8.66
N GLY A 209 -2.49 -1.58 -8.06
CA GLY A 209 -1.57 -2.48 -8.76
C GLY A 209 -1.92 -3.94 -8.51
N GLY A 210 -1.52 -4.80 -9.44
CA GLY A 210 -1.77 -6.23 -9.30
C GLY A 210 -1.40 -7.02 -10.54
N ILE A 211 -2.26 -7.96 -10.91
CA ILE A 211 -2.04 -8.91 -12.00
C ILE A 211 -3.36 -9.20 -12.71
N ILE A 212 -3.31 -9.39 -14.03
CA ILE A 212 -4.39 -9.94 -14.86
C ILE A 212 -3.80 -10.99 -15.80
N ASP A 213 -4.33 -12.23 -15.75
CA ASP A 213 -3.84 -13.36 -16.57
C ASP A 213 -2.30 -13.46 -16.57
N ASP A 214 -1.71 -13.45 -15.36
CA ASP A 214 -0.26 -13.54 -15.14
C ASP A 214 0.57 -12.31 -15.58
N MET A 215 -0.05 -11.23 -16.06
CA MET A 215 0.61 -10.00 -16.50
C MET A 215 0.49 -8.89 -15.46
N PRO A 216 1.54 -8.10 -15.22
CA PRO A 216 1.45 -6.90 -14.39
C PRO A 216 0.33 -5.98 -14.88
N ALA A 217 -0.50 -5.52 -13.97
CA ALA A 217 -1.64 -4.67 -14.28
C ALA A 217 -1.77 -3.52 -13.29
N VAL A 218 -2.29 -2.39 -13.79
CA VAL A 218 -2.61 -1.23 -12.96
C VAL A 218 -4.02 -0.76 -13.31
N TRP A 219 -4.82 -0.43 -12.30
CA TRP A 219 -6.10 0.24 -12.45
C TRP A 219 -5.98 1.68 -11.98
N VAL A 220 -6.20 2.62 -12.90
CA VAL A 220 -6.28 4.05 -12.59
C VAL A 220 -7.74 4.45 -12.67
N GLU A 221 -8.31 4.95 -11.58
CA GLU A 221 -9.73 5.32 -11.53
C GLU A 221 -10.65 4.20 -12.04
N LYS A 222 -10.32 2.95 -11.69
CA LYS A 222 -11.02 1.72 -12.12
C LYS A 222 -10.92 1.38 -13.61
N GLN A 223 -10.05 2.05 -14.36
CA GLN A 223 -9.69 1.65 -15.73
C GLN A 223 -8.39 0.85 -15.67
N TYR A 224 -8.38 -0.35 -16.26
CA TYR A 224 -7.18 -1.18 -16.26
C TYR A 224 -6.23 -0.80 -17.37
N GLU A 225 -4.95 -1.03 -17.12
CA GLU A 225 -3.86 -1.01 -18.09
C GLU A 225 -2.95 -2.21 -17.82
N ILE A 226 -2.67 -3.00 -18.86
CA ILE A 226 -1.69 -4.09 -18.77
C ILE A 226 -0.32 -3.49 -19.03
N TYR A 227 0.56 -3.60 -18.07
CA TYR A 227 1.90 -3.08 -18.17
C TYR A 227 2.80 -4.00 -19.00
N PRO A 228 3.59 -3.45 -19.91
CA PRO A 228 4.52 -4.23 -20.71
C PRO A 228 5.62 -4.83 -19.84
N VAL A 229 6.06 -6.01 -20.22
CA VAL A 229 7.20 -6.71 -19.63
C VAL A 229 8.36 -6.75 -20.58
N THR A 230 9.58 -6.73 -20.07
CA THR A 230 10.80 -6.79 -20.86
C THR A 230 11.00 -8.19 -21.47
N TYR A 231 10.55 -9.24 -20.75
CA TYR A 231 10.71 -10.63 -21.13
C TYR A 231 9.35 -11.23 -21.48
N PRO A 232 8.94 -11.24 -22.77
CA PRO A 232 7.61 -11.68 -23.17
C PRO A 232 7.42 -13.19 -23.00
N ARG A 233 6.17 -13.59 -22.72
CA ARG A 233 5.72 -14.96 -22.41
C ARG A 233 6.21 -16.01 -23.39
N GLU A 234 6.24 -15.68 -24.68
CA GLU A 234 6.66 -16.61 -25.75
C GLU A 234 8.08 -17.15 -25.59
N THR A 235 8.91 -16.46 -24.81
CA THR A 235 10.31 -16.79 -24.56
C THR A 235 10.54 -17.47 -23.20
N LEU A 236 9.56 -17.42 -22.29
CA LEU A 236 9.67 -17.94 -20.93
C LEU A 236 9.22 -19.42 -20.79
N GLY A 237 8.84 -20.06 -21.87
CA GLY A 237 8.45 -21.47 -21.88
C GLY A 237 7.11 -21.72 -21.13
N ASN A 238 7.11 -22.65 -20.16
CA ASN A 238 5.91 -23.09 -19.44
C ASN A 238 5.66 -22.29 -18.14
N LEU A 239 6.18 -21.09 -17.99
CA LEU A 239 5.83 -20.25 -16.84
C LEU A 239 4.37 -19.81 -16.96
N ASN A 240 3.61 -20.09 -15.92
CA ASN A 240 2.24 -19.62 -15.82
C ASN A 240 2.14 -18.18 -15.31
N PHE A 241 3.26 -17.60 -14.85
CA PHE A 241 3.33 -16.31 -14.19
C PHE A 241 4.47 -15.47 -14.76
N ILE A 242 4.21 -14.22 -15.15
CA ILE A 242 5.19 -13.38 -15.86
C ILE A 242 5.69 -12.24 -14.99
N GLY A 243 4.83 -11.67 -14.17
CA GLY A 243 5.18 -10.59 -13.28
C GLY A 243 3.97 -10.02 -12.55
N ARG A 244 4.23 -9.13 -11.59
CA ARG A 244 3.20 -8.56 -10.73
C ARG A 244 3.59 -7.19 -10.21
N VAL A 245 2.62 -6.29 -10.05
CA VAL A 245 2.77 -5.04 -9.32
C VAL A 245 2.44 -5.27 -7.85
N GLU A 246 3.37 -4.93 -6.96
CA GLU A 246 3.28 -5.10 -5.50
C GLU A 246 3.04 -3.80 -4.75
N SER A 247 3.42 -2.66 -5.35
CA SER A 247 3.24 -1.34 -4.76
C SER A 247 3.08 -0.28 -5.83
N VAL A 248 2.26 0.74 -5.54
CA VAL A 248 2.00 1.86 -6.46
C VAL A 248 2.01 3.17 -5.70
N THR A 249 2.46 4.23 -6.38
CA THR A 249 2.36 5.60 -5.88
C THR A 249 2.26 6.58 -7.03
N LYS A 250 1.92 7.82 -6.75
CA LYS A 250 1.92 8.92 -7.71
C LYS A 250 2.84 10.03 -7.19
N CYS A 251 3.70 10.51 -8.06
CA CYS A 251 4.55 11.66 -7.77
C CYS A 251 4.46 12.63 -8.95
N ASN A 252 4.04 13.84 -8.67
CA ASN A 252 3.67 14.82 -9.70
C ASN A 252 2.61 14.22 -10.67
N ASP A 253 2.84 14.23 -11.96
CA ASP A 253 1.94 13.66 -12.96
C ASP A 253 2.29 12.22 -13.37
N HIS A 254 3.30 11.59 -12.70
CA HIS A 254 3.78 10.27 -13.04
C HIS A 254 3.23 9.20 -12.08
N ILE A 255 2.87 8.05 -12.65
CA ILE A 255 2.49 6.85 -11.91
C ILE A 255 3.71 5.93 -11.82
N TYR A 256 4.03 5.54 -10.60
CA TYR A 256 5.09 4.60 -10.28
C TYR A 256 4.48 3.31 -9.79
N ALA A 257 4.80 2.20 -10.45
CA ALA A 257 4.39 0.86 -10.05
C ALA A 257 5.65 0.01 -9.84
N ALA A 258 5.77 -0.59 -8.68
CA ALA A 258 6.91 -1.40 -8.28
C ALA A 258 6.49 -2.86 -8.05
N GLY A 259 7.36 -3.80 -8.40
CA GLY A 259 7.08 -5.21 -8.27
C GLY A 259 8.19 -6.06 -8.87
N PHE A 260 7.83 -7.03 -9.69
CA PHE A 260 8.80 -7.86 -10.39
C PHE A 260 8.28 -8.40 -11.71
N GLU A 261 9.19 -8.82 -12.56
CA GLU A 261 8.95 -9.68 -13.72
C GLU A 261 9.95 -10.86 -13.76
N PHE A 262 9.59 -11.93 -14.44
CA PHE A 262 10.50 -13.08 -14.64
C PHE A 262 11.35 -12.87 -15.89
N ASN A 263 12.66 -13.17 -15.80
CA ASN A 263 13.56 -13.18 -16.94
C ASN A 263 13.61 -14.57 -17.62
N TYR A 264 14.42 -14.70 -18.68
CA TYR A 264 14.60 -15.95 -19.44
C TYR A 264 15.14 -17.13 -18.62
N ASP A 265 15.78 -16.87 -17.48
CA ASP A 265 16.30 -17.88 -16.55
C ASP A 265 15.30 -18.25 -15.46
N ASN A 266 14.05 -17.82 -15.57
CA ASN A 266 12.99 -18.01 -14.57
C ASN A 266 13.34 -17.37 -13.21
N LYS A 267 14.08 -16.28 -13.20
CA LYS A 267 14.41 -15.53 -12.01
C LYS A 267 13.50 -14.30 -11.93
N MET A 268 12.98 -14.04 -10.74
CA MET A 268 12.30 -12.79 -10.44
C MET A 268 13.30 -11.64 -10.47
N ILE A 269 12.93 -10.55 -11.13
CA ILE A 269 13.73 -9.32 -11.23
C ILE A 269 12.89 -8.16 -10.73
N ALA A 270 13.37 -7.47 -9.71
CA ALA A 270 12.75 -6.24 -9.21
C ALA A 270 12.60 -5.24 -10.36
N THR A 271 11.37 -4.81 -10.59
CA THR A 271 11.00 -3.94 -11.71
C THR A 271 10.21 -2.75 -11.19
N LEU A 272 10.56 -1.58 -11.69
CA LEU A 272 9.81 -0.34 -11.54
C LEU A 272 9.28 0.05 -12.91
N TRP A 273 7.99 0.27 -13.01
CA TRP A 273 7.33 0.88 -14.16
C TRP A 273 7.05 2.35 -13.84
N ILE A 274 7.50 3.24 -14.70
CA ILE A 274 7.14 4.68 -14.68
C ILE A 274 6.27 4.93 -15.90
N ASP A 275 5.01 5.29 -15.67
CA ASP A 275 4.00 5.44 -16.73
C ASP A 275 3.97 4.21 -17.68
N GLY A 276 4.06 3.02 -17.11
CA GLY A 276 4.09 1.76 -17.84
C GLY A 276 5.43 1.39 -18.48
N VAL A 277 6.49 2.18 -18.35
CA VAL A 277 7.81 1.85 -18.92
C VAL A 277 8.66 1.11 -17.89
N PRO A 278 9.05 -0.17 -18.14
CA PRO A 278 9.78 -0.96 -17.18
C PRO A 278 11.26 -0.58 -17.07
N SER A 279 11.79 -0.66 -15.85
CA SER A 279 13.20 -0.52 -15.49
C SER A 279 13.57 -1.52 -14.42
N HIS A 280 14.70 -2.20 -14.57
CA HIS A 280 15.16 -3.23 -13.63
C HIS A 280 16.07 -2.68 -12.55
N TYR A 281 15.92 -3.19 -11.33
CA TYR A 281 16.68 -2.79 -10.16
C TYR A 281 17.34 -4.00 -9.51
N LEU A 282 18.64 -4.18 -9.77
CA LEU A 282 19.47 -5.23 -9.20
C LEU A 282 20.74 -4.61 -8.64
N SER A 283 21.18 -5.08 -7.47
CA SER A 283 22.47 -4.70 -6.91
C SER A 283 23.60 -5.66 -7.27
N GLY A 284 23.28 -6.90 -7.65
CA GLY A 284 24.26 -7.93 -7.99
C GLY A 284 23.78 -8.96 -9.00
N TRP A 285 24.67 -9.38 -9.90
CA TRP A 285 24.38 -10.39 -10.91
C TRP A 285 24.26 -11.82 -10.35
N GLU A 286 24.77 -12.07 -9.13
CA GLU A 286 24.70 -13.37 -8.43
C GLU A 286 23.35 -13.58 -7.72
N CYS A 287 22.49 -12.57 -7.71
CA CYS A 287 21.15 -12.66 -7.14
C CYS A 287 20.33 -13.76 -7.81
N SER A 288 19.69 -14.61 -7.00
CA SER A 288 18.80 -15.67 -7.51
C SER A 288 17.43 -15.11 -7.85
N ASN A 289 16.88 -14.25 -6.99
CA ASN A 289 15.60 -13.57 -7.16
C ASN A 289 15.65 -12.20 -6.52
N SER A 290 14.93 -11.25 -7.11
CA SER A 290 14.70 -9.93 -6.53
C SER A 290 13.28 -9.46 -6.80
N GLN A 291 12.76 -8.62 -5.91
CA GLN A 291 11.45 -7.96 -6.09
C GLN A 291 11.49 -6.57 -5.48
N ALA A 292 10.72 -5.65 -6.03
CA ALA A 292 10.44 -4.37 -5.41
C ALA A 292 9.20 -4.54 -4.52
N LEU A 293 9.38 -4.34 -3.20
CA LEU A 293 8.34 -4.58 -2.20
C LEU A 293 7.41 -3.40 -2.04
N GLU A 294 7.98 -2.21 -2.01
CA GLU A 294 7.22 -1.01 -1.70
C GLU A 294 7.84 0.22 -2.35
N ILE A 295 6.99 1.15 -2.79
CA ILE A 295 7.34 2.45 -3.34
C ILE A 295 6.51 3.55 -2.70
N LEU A 296 7.14 4.65 -2.35
CA LEU A 296 6.52 5.78 -1.66
C LEU A 296 6.98 7.08 -2.28
N ALA A 297 6.05 7.99 -2.59
CA ALA A 297 6.36 9.37 -2.92
C ALA A 297 6.32 10.25 -1.67
N TYR A 298 7.33 11.12 -1.51
CA TYR A 298 7.38 12.13 -0.47
C TYR A 298 7.87 13.45 -1.07
N GLY A 299 6.94 14.37 -1.28
CA GLY A 299 7.19 15.56 -2.10
C GLY A 299 7.50 15.18 -3.54
N ASP A 300 8.59 15.69 -4.07
CA ASP A 300 9.05 15.40 -5.44
C ASP A 300 9.97 14.17 -5.52
N ASP A 301 10.20 13.50 -4.39
CA ASP A 301 11.12 12.38 -4.31
C ASP A 301 10.37 11.05 -4.21
N VAL A 302 10.92 10.03 -4.88
CA VAL A 302 10.38 8.68 -4.91
C VAL A 302 11.37 7.72 -4.24
N TYR A 303 10.92 7.12 -3.15
CA TYR A 303 11.64 6.09 -2.40
C TYR A 303 11.12 4.72 -2.78
N MET A 304 12.01 3.72 -2.85
CA MET A 304 11.64 2.34 -3.13
C MET A 304 12.49 1.39 -2.28
N ILE A 305 11.88 0.31 -1.80
CA ILE A 305 12.59 -0.82 -1.20
C ILE A 305 12.52 -2.01 -2.17
N THR A 306 13.70 -2.57 -2.48
CA THR A 306 13.80 -3.86 -3.16
C THR A 306 14.44 -4.89 -2.25
N THR A 307 14.12 -6.17 -2.47
CA THR A 307 14.80 -7.28 -1.80
C THR A 307 15.46 -8.18 -2.82
N GLU A 308 16.58 -8.77 -2.42
CA GLU A 308 17.33 -9.77 -3.17
C GLU A 308 17.53 -11.01 -2.31
N TYR A 309 17.42 -12.17 -2.94
CA TYR A 309 17.69 -13.45 -2.32
C TYR A 309 18.82 -14.17 -3.06
N TYR A 310 19.78 -14.70 -2.30
CA TYR A 310 20.96 -15.42 -2.79
C TYR A 310 20.88 -16.89 -2.39
N GLY A 311 20.28 -17.71 -3.25
CA GLY A 311 20.00 -19.13 -2.96
C GLY A 311 21.24 -19.98 -2.66
N ALA A 312 22.42 -19.56 -3.12
CA ALA A 312 23.67 -20.28 -2.86
C ALA A 312 24.17 -20.11 -1.41
N THR A 313 23.86 -19.00 -0.76
CA THR A 313 24.34 -18.64 0.59
C THR A 313 23.22 -18.53 1.61
N ASP A 314 21.96 -18.63 1.17
CA ASP A 314 20.75 -18.39 1.98
C ASP A 314 20.71 -16.97 2.60
N GLU A 315 21.33 -16.02 1.90
CA GLU A 315 21.39 -14.62 2.30
C GLU A 315 20.24 -13.84 1.65
N SER A 316 19.72 -12.85 2.37
CA SER A 316 18.81 -11.85 1.84
C SER A 316 19.39 -10.44 2.01
N ARG A 317 19.07 -9.55 1.09
CA ARG A 317 19.44 -8.14 1.17
C ARG A 317 18.25 -7.27 0.83
N ALA A 318 18.07 -6.21 1.59
CA ALA A 318 17.15 -5.14 1.24
C ALA A 318 17.93 -3.92 0.76
N HIS A 319 17.40 -3.22 -0.22
CA HIS A 319 18.04 -2.05 -0.82
C HIS A 319 17.07 -0.87 -0.79
N LEU A 320 17.51 0.23 -0.22
CA LEU A 320 16.79 1.51 -0.25
C LEU A 320 17.28 2.33 -1.45
N TRP A 321 16.34 2.74 -2.27
CA TRP A 321 16.54 3.57 -3.45
C TRP A 321 15.85 4.92 -3.28
N LEU A 322 16.46 5.98 -3.79
CA LEU A 322 15.88 7.32 -3.92
C LEU A 322 16.05 7.79 -5.36
N ASN A 323 14.95 8.10 -6.04
CA ASN A 323 14.93 8.57 -7.41
C ASN A 323 15.76 7.66 -8.35
N GLY A 324 15.65 6.34 -8.17
CA GLY A 324 16.38 5.33 -8.92
C GLY A 324 17.85 5.15 -8.55
N LYS A 325 18.36 5.86 -7.53
CA LYS A 325 19.73 5.73 -7.03
C LYS A 325 19.76 4.92 -5.75
N LEU A 326 20.63 3.89 -5.69
CA LEU A 326 20.87 3.11 -4.47
C LEU A 326 21.47 4.00 -3.37
N ILE A 327 20.79 4.06 -2.22
CA ILE A 327 21.25 4.80 -1.03
C ILE A 327 21.92 3.86 -0.06
N LYS A 328 21.27 2.71 0.25
CA LYS A 328 21.70 1.80 1.31
C LYS A 328 21.37 0.36 0.97
N THR A 329 22.23 -0.55 1.41
CA THR A 329 22.03 -1.99 1.45
C THR A 329 21.98 -2.46 2.89
N TYR A 330 20.96 -3.24 3.22
CA TYR A 330 20.78 -3.89 4.52
C TYR A 330 20.95 -5.39 4.32
N ASN A 331 21.90 -6.00 5.04
CA ASN A 331 22.19 -7.43 4.92
C ASN A 331 21.39 -8.22 5.95
N ASN A 332 20.76 -9.31 5.53
CA ASN A 332 19.98 -10.23 6.37
C ASN A 332 18.84 -9.56 7.14
N ILE A 333 18.24 -8.51 6.55
CA ILE A 333 17.06 -7.84 7.08
C ILE A 333 15.89 -8.12 6.12
N GLN A 334 14.83 -8.72 6.66
CA GLN A 334 13.54 -8.78 5.99
C GLN A 334 12.75 -7.52 6.34
N VAL A 335 12.20 -6.86 5.33
CA VAL A 335 11.40 -5.65 5.49
C VAL A 335 9.95 -5.98 5.23
N SER A 336 9.04 -5.56 6.12
CA SER A 336 7.59 -5.63 5.92
C SER A 336 6.97 -4.31 5.47
N GLY A 337 7.68 -3.20 5.64
CA GLY A 337 7.25 -1.90 5.17
C GLY A 337 8.27 -0.81 5.50
N PHE A 338 8.12 0.36 4.88
CA PHE A 338 8.92 1.53 5.20
C PHE A 338 8.10 2.82 5.11
N THR A 339 8.59 3.88 5.74
CA THR A 339 7.99 5.22 5.66
C THR A 339 9.06 6.31 5.71
N VAL A 340 8.67 7.54 5.38
CA VAL A 340 9.53 8.74 5.43
C VAL A 340 8.91 9.75 6.39
N LEU A 341 9.73 10.24 7.35
CA LEU A 341 9.36 11.26 8.34
C LEU A 341 9.95 12.61 7.99
#